data_71c1e775d1b8486a88621c43a61d8c2e
#
_entry.id   71c1e775d1b8486a88621c43a61d8c2e
#
_cell.length_a   1.000
_cell.length_b   1.000
_cell.length_c   1.000
_cell.angle_alpha   90.00
_cell.angle_beta   90.00
_cell.angle_gamma   90.00
#
_symmetry.space_group_name_H-M   'P 1'
#
loop_
_entity.id
_entity.type
_entity.pdbx_description
1 polymer ?
#
loop_
_entity_poly.entity_id
_entity_poly.type
_entity_poly.pdbx_seq_one_letter_code
_entity_poly.pdbx_strand_id
1 'polypeptide(L)'
;YTAKFLGYEHRKELLAAAYRKYGILVKDVVSRPATVFFANKLDGLTMLEGQIPDDFELQDSSYQDLKAYLMMTSHVEKTKDKKDAEFLTKKLVEMLSAQNVSAKDAQILAQFFVPRMATHSGWLETEQSELVSRSRQILVDWINRDQGSEQLYKRIVQGTDAKLKTITLAELLNKDLKGIWNVGKPLPRVYTIEGWEKYIKPALEQAANDSKSNDWVLGGNLHQASVTEAAINSLKERY
;
A
#
# COMPACT_ATOMS: atom_id res chain seq x y z
N TYR A 1 -31.97 -6.73 46.04
CA TYR A 1 -31.42 -7.53 44.92
C TYR A 1 -31.98 -7.06 43.57
N THR A 2 -33.22 -6.61 43.46
CA THR A 2 -33.89 -6.13 42.24
C THR A 2 -33.36 -4.81 41.70
N ALA A 3 -32.95 -3.89 42.58
CA ALA A 3 -32.41 -2.57 42.17
C ALA A 3 -31.05 -2.67 41.45
N LYS A 4 -30.22 -3.65 41.74
CA LYS A 4 -28.96 -3.90 41.04
C LYS A 4 -29.20 -4.47 39.62
N PHE A 5 -30.25 -5.22 39.44
CA PHE A 5 -30.60 -5.82 38.14
C PHE A 5 -31.15 -4.79 37.17
N LEU A 6 -32.02 -3.89 37.61
CA LEU A 6 -32.55 -2.78 36.79
C LEU A 6 -31.44 -1.81 36.35
N GLY A 7 -30.47 -1.55 37.22
CA GLY A 7 -29.32 -0.71 36.84
C GLY A 7 -28.36 -1.34 35.81
N TYR A 8 -28.33 -2.68 35.74
CA TYR A 8 -27.48 -3.38 34.75
C TYR A 8 -28.12 -3.38 33.37
N GLU A 9 -29.41 -3.57 33.24
CA GLU A 9 -30.14 -3.49 31.97
C GLU A 9 -30.11 -2.07 31.40
N HIS A 10 -30.32 -1.04 32.22
CA HIS A 10 -30.19 0.37 31.80
C HIS A 10 -28.78 0.70 31.32
N ARG A 11 -27.73 0.15 31.94
CA ARG A 11 -26.35 0.33 31.49
C ARG A 11 -26.11 -0.29 30.12
N LYS A 12 -26.66 -1.46 29.82
CA LYS A 12 -26.57 -2.10 28.52
C LYS A 12 -27.25 -1.28 27.43
N GLU A 13 -28.45 -0.78 27.71
CA GLU A 13 -29.19 0.09 26.77
C GLU A 13 -28.47 1.41 26.49
N LEU A 14 -27.93 2.05 27.53
CA LEU A 14 -27.15 3.27 27.40
C LEU A 14 -25.84 3.02 26.62
N LEU A 15 -25.14 1.94 26.89
CA LEU A 15 -23.96 1.54 26.13
C LEU A 15 -24.30 1.25 24.68
N ALA A 16 -25.39 0.51 24.41
CA ALA A 16 -25.83 0.22 23.05
C ALA A 16 -26.24 1.49 22.29
N ALA A 17 -26.89 2.45 22.97
CA ALA A 17 -27.24 3.75 22.39
C ALA A 17 -25.99 4.61 22.14
N ALA A 18 -25.03 4.60 23.07
CA ALA A 18 -23.74 5.27 22.89
C ALA A 18 -22.95 4.70 21.72
N TYR A 19 -22.88 3.35 21.60
CA TYR A 19 -22.23 2.67 20.49
C TYR A 19 -22.91 2.98 19.16
N ARG A 20 -24.24 3.06 19.10
CA ARG A 20 -24.98 3.45 17.90
C ARG A 20 -24.67 4.89 17.49
N LYS A 21 -24.71 5.84 18.42
CA LYS A 21 -24.34 7.26 18.16
C LYS A 21 -22.88 7.39 17.74
N TYR A 22 -21.98 6.68 18.40
CA TYR A 22 -20.57 6.68 18.07
C TYR A 22 -20.31 6.06 16.70
N GLY A 23 -21.04 4.99 16.35
CA GLY A 23 -20.98 4.36 15.03
C GLY A 23 -21.41 5.30 13.91
N ILE A 24 -22.47 6.08 14.12
CA ILE A 24 -22.91 7.12 13.16
C ILE A 24 -21.83 8.19 13.01
N LEU A 25 -21.29 8.67 14.13
CA LEU A 25 -20.22 9.67 14.11
C LEU A 25 -18.97 9.17 13.39
N VAL A 26 -18.55 7.92 13.64
CA VAL A 26 -17.41 7.31 12.98
C VAL A 26 -17.62 7.13 11.48
N LYS A 27 -18.84 6.78 11.07
CA LYS A 27 -19.20 6.75 9.65
C LYS A 27 -19.03 8.10 8.99
N ASP A 28 -19.54 9.15 9.59
CA ASP A 28 -19.52 10.50 9.03
C ASP A 28 -18.12 11.14 9.08
N VAL A 29 -17.32 10.82 10.11
CA VAL A 29 -15.98 11.42 10.31
C VAL A 29 -14.87 10.62 9.63
N VAL A 30 -15.00 9.31 9.50
CA VAL A 30 -13.94 8.45 8.96
C VAL A 30 -14.36 7.79 7.65
N SER A 31 -15.46 7.00 7.65
CA SER A 31 -15.79 6.13 6.52
C SER A 31 -16.11 6.93 5.27
N ARG A 32 -17.09 7.82 5.33
CA ARG A 32 -17.52 8.63 4.18
C ARG A 32 -16.40 9.55 3.66
N PRO A 33 -15.71 10.33 4.51
CA PRO A 33 -14.60 11.15 4.04
C PRO A 33 -13.46 10.33 3.41
N ALA A 34 -13.14 9.15 3.96
CA ALA A 34 -12.11 8.28 3.40
C ALA A 34 -12.53 7.71 2.04
N THR A 35 -13.74 7.21 1.92
CA THR A 35 -14.26 6.69 0.65
C THR A 35 -14.27 7.77 -0.43
N VAL A 36 -14.72 8.99 -0.10
CA VAL A 36 -14.69 10.13 -1.04
C VAL A 36 -13.26 10.52 -1.38
N PHE A 37 -12.35 10.55 -0.41
CA PHE A 37 -10.95 10.89 -0.64
C PHE A 37 -10.29 9.93 -1.63
N PHE A 38 -10.43 8.62 -1.42
CA PHE A 38 -9.86 7.62 -2.32
C PHE A 38 -10.58 7.60 -3.67
N ALA A 39 -11.91 7.78 -3.70
CA ALA A 39 -12.66 7.92 -4.97
C ALA A 39 -12.15 9.09 -5.80
N ASN A 40 -11.91 10.25 -5.20
CA ASN A 40 -11.35 11.42 -5.91
C ASN A 40 -9.92 11.16 -6.43
N LYS A 41 -9.11 10.38 -5.70
CA LYS A 41 -7.80 9.95 -6.18
C LYS A 41 -7.91 9.05 -7.41
N LEU A 42 -8.84 8.10 -7.39
CA LEU A 42 -9.11 7.21 -8.52
C LEU A 42 -9.73 7.96 -9.70
N ASP A 43 -10.58 8.94 -9.46
CA ASP A 43 -11.11 9.80 -10.52
C ASP A 43 -9.98 10.60 -11.20
N GLY A 44 -9.06 11.15 -10.41
CA GLY A 44 -7.82 11.76 -10.93
C GLY A 44 -6.98 10.78 -11.76
N LEU A 45 -6.88 9.50 -11.36
CA LEU A 45 -6.24 8.45 -12.14
C LEU A 45 -6.93 8.24 -13.49
N THR A 46 -8.27 8.27 -13.54
CA THR A 46 -9.01 8.09 -14.81
C THR A 46 -8.75 9.20 -15.83
N MET A 47 -8.34 10.39 -15.39
CA MET A 47 -7.94 11.49 -16.29
C MET A 47 -6.60 11.23 -16.99
N LEU A 48 -5.81 10.27 -16.49
CA LEU A 48 -4.54 9.85 -17.09
C LEU A 48 -4.71 8.64 -18.03
N GLU A 49 -5.94 8.30 -18.40
CA GLU A 49 -6.22 7.23 -19.35
C GLU A 49 -5.51 7.45 -20.68
N GLY A 50 -4.78 6.44 -21.16
CA GLY A 50 -3.95 6.53 -22.37
C GLY A 50 -2.58 7.19 -22.18
N GLN A 51 -2.30 7.80 -21.04
CA GLN A 51 -0.98 8.29 -20.66
C GLN A 51 -0.24 7.22 -19.87
N ILE A 52 1.08 7.14 -20.03
CA ILE A 52 1.93 6.26 -19.24
C ILE A 52 2.88 7.15 -18.48
N PRO A 53 2.71 7.28 -17.15
CA PRO A 53 3.66 8.05 -16.38
C PRO A 53 4.98 7.28 -16.28
N ASP A 54 6.09 7.97 -16.53
CA ASP A 54 7.44 7.47 -16.23
C ASP A 54 7.71 7.43 -14.71
N ASP A 55 6.77 7.96 -13.93
CA ASP A 55 6.85 8.06 -12.48
C ASP A 55 6.26 6.80 -11.82
N PHE A 56 7.17 5.98 -11.35
CA PHE A 56 6.84 4.76 -10.62
C PHE A 56 6.11 5.04 -9.29
N GLU A 57 6.44 6.15 -8.60
CA GLU A 57 5.77 6.52 -7.34
C GLU A 57 4.28 6.78 -7.57
N LEU A 58 3.93 7.35 -8.72
CA LEU A 58 2.53 7.55 -9.11
C LEU A 58 1.81 6.23 -9.36
N GLN A 59 2.45 5.25 -10.01
CA GLN A 59 1.86 3.92 -10.23
C GLN A 59 1.62 3.20 -8.90
N ASP A 60 2.62 3.17 -8.02
CA ASP A 60 2.52 2.51 -6.72
C ASP A 60 1.48 3.20 -5.82
N SER A 61 1.48 4.53 -5.77
CA SER A 61 0.49 5.28 -4.99
C SER A 61 -0.94 5.06 -5.50
N SER A 62 -1.15 5.02 -6.81
CA SER A 62 -2.45 4.76 -7.43
C SER A 62 -2.96 3.34 -7.14
N TYR A 63 -2.09 2.35 -7.18
CA TYR A 63 -2.42 0.98 -6.76
C TYR A 63 -2.80 0.91 -5.28
N GLN A 64 -2.05 1.58 -4.42
CA GLN A 64 -2.34 1.63 -2.99
C GLN A 64 -3.65 2.35 -2.69
N ASP A 65 -3.98 3.41 -3.43
CA ASP A 65 -5.23 4.15 -3.28
C ASP A 65 -6.43 3.30 -3.74
N LEU A 66 -6.30 2.53 -4.84
CA LEU A 66 -7.31 1.55 -5.26
C LEU A 66 -7.48 0.44 -4.22
N LYS A 67 -6.38 -0.10 -3.68
CA LYS A 67 -6.41 -1.11 -2.61
C LYS A 67 -7.17 -0.58 -1.38
N ALA A 68 -6.85 0.63 -0.92
CA ALA A 68 -7.53 1.25 0.21
C ALA A 68 -9.03 1.47 -0.06
N TYR A 69 -9.39 1.97 -1.25
CA TYR A 69 -10.78 2.15 -1.66
C TYR A 69 -11.58 0.84 -1.63
N LEU A 70 -11.05 -0.23 -2.21
CA LEU A 70 -11.68 -1.54 -2.22
C LEU A 70 -11.86 -2.11 -0.81
N MET A 71 -10.87 -1.94 0.06
CA MET A 71 -10.99 -2.36 1.47
C MET A 71 -12.05 -1.56 2.24
N MET A 72 -12.30 -0.32 1.83
CA MET A 72 -13.34 0.54 2.43
C MET A 72 -14.74 0.27 1.89
N THR A 73 -14.87 -0.45 0.78
CA THR A 73 -16.15 -0.68 0.10
C THR A 73 -16.50 -2.16 -0.01
N SER A 74 -15.92 -2.90 -0.92
CA SER A 74 -16.30 -4.27 -1.31
C SER A 74 -15.44 -5.38 -0.72
N HIS A 75 -14.20 -5.09 -0.29
CA HIS A 75 -13.24 -6.08 0.20
C HIS A 75 -12.85 -5.87 1.66
N VAL A 76 -13.83 -5.53 2.50
CA VAL A 76 -13.61 -5.30 3.94
C VAL A 76 -13.07 -6.52 4.68
N GLU A 77 -13.33 -7.73 4.19
CA GLU A 77 -12.81 -8.98 4.77
C GLU A 77 -11.28 -9.04 4.79
N LYS A 78 -10.60 -8.28 3.91
CA LYS A 78 -9.14 -8.17 3.88
C LYS A 78 -8.56 -7.52 5.13
N THR A 79 -9.35 -6.71 5.84
CA THR A 79 -8.93 -6.11 7.12
C THR A 79 -8.75 -7.12 8.26
N LYS A 80 -9.13 -8.39 8.05
CA LYS A 80 -8.83 -9.49 8.98
C LYS A 80 -7.37 -9.90 8.94
N ASP A 81 -6.69 -9.68 7.83
CA ASP A 81 -5.23 -9.85 7.76
C ASP A 81 -4.54 -8.67 8.44
N LYS A 82 -3.54 -8.98 9.25
CA LYS A 82 -2.83 -7.97 10.05
C LYS A 82 -2.09 -6.95 9.18
N LYS A 83 -1.44 -7.40 8.11
CA LYS A 83 -0.67 -6.51 7.20
C LYS A 83 -1.59 -5.56 6.46
N ASP A 84 -2.72 -6.07 5.97
CA ASP A 84 -3.73 -5.27 5.29
C ASP A 84 -4.41 -4.29 6.25
N ALA A 85 -4.70 -4.70 7.49
CA ALA A 85 -5.24 -3.80 8.51
C ALA A 85 -4.26 -2.67 8.89
N GLU A 86 -2.96 -2.98 9.05
CA GLU A 86 -1.91 -1.99 9.30
C GLU A 86 -1.76 -1.03 8.11
N PHE A 87 -1.78 -1.55 6.88
CA PHE A 87 -1.76 -0.75 5.66
C PHE A 87 -2.93 0.24 5.62
N LEU A 88 -4.18 -0.24 5.79
CA LEU A 88 -5.36 0.63 5.76
C LEU A 88 -5.33 1.65 6.91
N THR A 89 -4.90 1.25 8.10
CA THR A 89 -4.74 2.16 9.24
C THR A 89 -3.80 3.31 8.88
N LYS A 90 -2.64 3.03 8.27
CA LYS A 90 -1.69 4.04 7.83
C LYS A 90 -2.31 5.00 6.81
N LYS A 91 -2.98 4.48 5.79
CA LYS A 91 -3.65 5.28 4.76
C LYS A 91 -4.75 6.19 5.33
N LEU A 92 -5.52 5.70 6.30
CA LEU A 92 -6.54 6.52 6.99
C LEU A 92 -5.91 7.62 7.84
N VAL A 93 -4.80 7.34 8.52
CA VAL A 93 -4.07 8.38 9.28
C VAL A 93 -3.54 9.46 8.35
N GLU A 94 -2.95 9.10 7.21
CA GLU A 94 -2.50 10.04 6.18
C GLU A 94 -3.64 10.93 5.69
N MET A 95 -4.78 10.32 5.35
CA MET A 95 -5.98 11.04 4.90
C MET A 95 -6.54 11.98 5.96
N LEU A 96 -6.73 11.50 7.19
CA LEU A 96 -7.25 12.33 8.30
C LEU A 96 -6.32 13.48 8.64
N SER A 97 -5.01 13.27 8.61
CA SER A 97 -4.02 14.33 8.82
C SER A 97 -4.04 15.37 7.71
N ALA A 98 -4.29 14.98 6.47
CA ALA A 98 -4.50 15.91 5.35
C ALA A 98 -5.78 16.77 5.52
N GLN A 99 -6.74 16.32 6.33
CA GLN A 99 -7.95 17.06 6.70
C GLN A 99 -7.80 17.86 8.01
N ASN A 100 -6.58 18.16 8.44
CA ASN A 100 -6.24 18.90 9.66
C ASN A 100 -6.65 18.21 10.97
N VAL A 101 -6.88 16.90 10.97
CA VAL A 101 -7.00 16.11 12.20
C VAL A 101 -5.61 15.90 12.79
N SER A 102 -5.47 16.08 14.13
CA SER A 102 -4.17 15.85 14.76
C SER A 102 -3.69 14.41 14.54
N ALA A 103 -2.38 14.21 14.35
CA ALA A 103 -1.82 12.87 14.10
C ALA A 103 -2.20 11.87 15.21
N LYS A 104 -2.31 12.32 16.45
CA LYS A 104 -2.75 11.50 17.58
C LYS A 104 -4.20 11.07 17.45
N ASP A 105 -5.09 11.99 17.12
CA ASP A 105 -6.53 11.71 16.99
C ASP A 105 -6.80 10.86 15.72
N ALA A 106 -6.10 11.16 14.63
CA ALA A 106 -6.14 10.36 13.40
C ALA A 106 -5.74 8.91 13.67
N GLN A 107 -4.69 8.69 14.45
CA GLN A 107 -4.24 7.35 14.84
C GLN A 107 -5.29 6.62 15.69
N ILE A 108 -5.88 7.30 16.68
CA ILE A 108 -6.94 6.74 17.54
C ILE A 108 -8.16 6.36 16.71
N LEU A 109 -8.62 7.25 15.82
CA LEU A 109 -9.77 7.02 14.96
C LEU A 109 -9.55 5.84 14.01
N ALA A 110 -8.42 5.79 13.32
CA ALA A 110 -8.08 4.72 12.40
C ALA A 110 -7.95 3.36 13.11
N GLN A 111 -7.25 3.31 14.24
CA GLN A 111 -7.10 2.09 15.06
C GLN A 111 -8.43 1.61 15.65
N PHE A 112 -9.35 2.50 15.93
CA PHE A 112 -10.69 2.13 16.36
C PHE A 112 -11.53 1.60 15.20
N PHE A 113 -11.48 2.26 14.05
CA PHE A 113 -12.34 2.00 12.89
C PHE A 113 -11.98 0.68 12.18
N VAL A 114 -10.72 0.51 11.78
CA VAL A 114 -10.30 -0.59 10.89
C VAL A 114 -10.65 -1.98 11.44
N PRO A 115 -10.38 -2.35 12.70
CA PRO A 115 -10.71 -3.69 13.19
C PRO A 115 -12.23 -3.95 13.29
N ARG A 116 -13.06 -2.90 13.26
CA ARG A 116 -14.50 -3.00 13.47
C ARG A 116 -15.33 -2.93 12.20
N MET A 117 -14.76 -2.39 11.12
CA MET A 117 -15.51 -2.20 9.87
C MET A 117 -16.03 -3.52 9.29
N ALA A 118 -15.28 -4.62 9.42
CA ALA A 118 -15.71 -5.94 8.95
C ALA A 118 -16.95 -6.50 9.70
N THR A 119 -17.24 -6.01 10.91
CA THR A 119 -18.38 -6.44 11.72
C THR A 119 -19.54 -5.45 11.71
N HIS A 120 -19.35 -4.27 11.10
CA HIS A 120 -20.31 -3.20 11.06
C HIS A 120 -20.56 -2.75 9.60
N SER A 121 -21.24 -3.60 8.83
CA SER A 121 -21.53 -3.34 7.40
C SER A 121 -22.21 -1.99 7.14
N GLY A 122 -22.99 -1.48 8.09
CA GLY A 122 -23.60 -0.15 8.00
C GLY A 122 -22.61 1.03 8.03
N TRP A 123 -21.34 0.78 8.29
CA TRP A 123 -20.28 1.80 8.21
C TRP A 123 -19.68 1.90 6.81
N LEU A 124 -19.90 0.92 5.95
CA LEU A 124 -19.33 0.89 4.62
C LEU A 124 -20.16 1.73 3.64
N GLU A 125 -19.50 2.33 2.70
CA GLU A 125 -20.12 2.97 1.54
C GLU A 125 -20.17 1.99 0.36
N THR A 126 -21.07 2.25 -0.59
CA THR A 126 -21.21 1.39 -1.78
C THR A 126 -20.07 1.66 -2.75
N GLU A 127 -19.51 0.60 -3.32
CA GLU A 127 -18.52 0.67 -4.37
C GLU A 127 -19.06 1.32 -5.64
N GLN A 128 -18.28 2.20 -6.26
CA GLN A 128 -18.52 2.72 -7.59
C GLN A 128 -17.86 1.79 -8.62
N SER A 129 -18.58 0.78 -9.08
CA SER A 129 -18.04 -0.30 -9.91
C SER A 129 -17.42 0.19 -11.22
N GLU A 130 -17.96 1.24 -11.84
CA GLU A 130 -17.39 1.83 -13.06
C GLU A 130 -16.03 2.48 -12.78
N LEU A 131 -15.92 3.25 -11.70
CA LEU A 131 -14.66 3.87 -11.27
C LEU A 131 -13.58 2.82 -11.00
N VAL A 132 -13.94 1.76 -10.27
CA VAL A 132 -13.03 0.63 -9.98
C VAL A 132 -12.60 -0.07 -11.25
N SER A 133 -13.53 -0.36 -12.16
CA SER A 133 -13.23 -1.05 -13.41
C SER A 133 -12.26 -0.24 -14.29
N ARG A 134 -12.49 1.06 -14.43
CA ARG A 134 -11.61 1.97 -15.19
C ARG A 134 -10.24 2.09 -14.54
N SER A 135 -10.19 2.27 -13.23
CA SER A 135 -8.92 2.36 -12.48
C SER A 135 -8.09 1.09 -12.62
N ARG A 136 -8.73 -0.08 -12.52
CA ARG A 136 -8.09 -1.37 -12.78
C ARG A 136 -7.50 -1.46 -14.18
N GLN A 137 -8.27 -1.07 -15.19
CA GLN A 137 -7.81 -1.12 -16.58
C GLN A 137 -6.59 -0.26 -16.81
N ILE A 138 -6.58 0.96 -16.29
CA ILE A 138 -5.45 1.90 -16.42
C ILE A 138 -4.21 1.33 -15.75
N LEU A 139 -4.33 0.83 -14.52
CA LEU A 139 -3.21 0.22 -13.80
C LEU A 139 -2.67 -1.02 -14.51
N VAL A 140 -3.56 -1.87 -15.03
CA VAL A 140 -3.18 -3.04 -15.83
C VAL A 140 -2.46 -2.62 -17.11
N ASP A 141 -2.96 -1.59 -17.82
CA ASP A 141 -2.32 -1.05 -19.01
C ASP A 141 -0.94 -0.47 -18.71
N TRP A 142 -0.78 0.24 -17.60
CA TRP A 142 0.52 0.75 -17.16
C TRP A 142 1.50 -0.39 -16.87
N ILE A 143 1.05 -1.42 -16.15
CA ILE A 143 1.88 -2.58 -15.82
C ILE A 143 2.27 -3.37 -17.08
N ASN A 144 1.35 -3.55 -18.02
CA ASN A 144 1.59 -4.34 -19.24
C ASN A 144 2.46 -3.62 -20.28
N ARG A 145 2.34 -2.30 -20.40
CA ARG A 145 3.13 -1.51 -21.36
C ARG A 145 4.55 -1.29 -20.91
N ASP A 146 4.75 -1.30 -19.62
CA ASP A 146 6.07 -1.18 -19.05
C ASP A 146 6.74 -2.54 -19.06
N GLN A 147 7.61 -2.77 -20.03
CA GLN A 147 8.32 -4.04 -20.21
C GLN A 147 9.18 -4.36 -18.98
N GLY A 148 8.48 -4.75 -18.01
CA GLY A 148 8.64 -5.41 -16.71
C GLY A 148 10.02 -5.49 -16.04
N SER A 149 11.11 -5.73 -16.77
CA SER A 149 12.41 -6.02 -16.13
C SER A 149 13.16 -4.76 -15.68
N GLU A 150 13.14 -3.71 -16.50
CA GLU A 150 13.89 -2.49 -16.21
C GLU A 150 13.28 -1.71 -15.05
N GLN A 151 11.96 -1.66 -14.97
CA GLN A 151 11.28 -0.95 -13.90
C GLN A 151 11.22 -1.75 -12.60
N LEU A 152 11.04 -3.06 -12.67
CA LEU A 152 11.21 -3.92 -11.50
C LEU A 152 12.62 -3.74 -10.91
N TYR A 153 13.64 -3.66 -11.78
CA TYR A 153 15.00 -3.37 -11.39
C TYR A 153 15.12 -2.00 -10.71
N LYS A 154 14.64 -0.93 -11.36
CA LYS A 154 14.66 0.42 -10.79
C LYS A 154 13.96 0.48 -9.44
N ARG A 155 12.81 -0.18 -9.31
CA ARG A 155 12.02 -0.27 -8.07
C ARG A 155 12.82 -0.91 -6.94
N ILE A 156 13.43 -2.05 -7.21
CA ILE A 156 14.23 -2.78 -6.23
C ILE A 156 15.46 -1.97 -5.84
N VAL A 157 16.15 -1.38 -6.81
CA VAL A 157 17.35 -0.56 -6.58
C VAL A 157 17.02 0.67 -5.76
N GLN A 158 16.01 1.47 -6.15
CA GLN A 158 15.62 2.68 -5.42
C GLN A 158 15.11 2.37 -4.01
N GLY A 159 14.28 1.34 -3.86
CA GLY A 159 13.81 0.90 -2.53
C GLY A 159 14.91 0.37 -1.63
N THR A 160 16.03 -0.08 -2.23
CA THR A 160 17.19 -0.60 -1.52
C THR A 160 18.20 0.50 -1.20
N ASP A 161 18.45 1.43 -2.13
CA ASP A 161 19.35 2.57 -1.92
C ASP A 161 18.89 3.47 -0.77
N ALA A 162 17.59 3.62 -0.58
CA ALA A 162 17.04 4.35 0.57
C ALA A 162 17.39 3.72 1.92
N LYS A 163 17.71 2.42 1.95
CA LYS A 163 18.03 1.64 3.17
C LYS A 163 19.51 1.39 3.37
N LEU A 164 20.30 1.49 2.30
CA LEU A 164 21.72 1.18 2.31
C LEU A 164 22.55 2.45 2.15
N LYS A 165 23.55 2.61 3.02
CA LYS A 165 24.56 3.66 2.82
C LYS A 165 25.42 3.32 1.60
N THR A 166 25.81 4.34 0.83
CA THR A 166 26.77 4.20 -0.26
C THR A 166 28.10 3.63 0.24
N ILE A 167 28.79 2.87 -0.61
CA ILE A 167 30.12 2.31 -0.31
C ILE A 167 31.17 2.99 -1.20
N THR A 168 32.33 3.29 -0.65
CA THR A 168 33.44 3.80 -1.43
C THR A 168 34.29 2.65 -1.99
N LEU A 169 35.01 2.90 -3.10
CA LEU A 169 35.90 1.89 -3.68
C LEU A 169 37.02 1.50 -2.69
N ALA A 170 37.44 2.44 -1.84
CA ALA A 170 38.44 2.18 -0.78
C ALA A 170 37.91 1.19 0.26
N GLU A 171 36.61 1.33 0.67
CA GLU A 171 35.98 0.37 1.56
C GLU A 171 35.77 -0.99 0.90
N LEU A 172 35.41 -1.02 -0.39
CA LEU A 172 35.17 -2.26 -1.13
C LEU A 172 36.44 -3.08 -1.30
N LEU A 173 37.56 -2.41 -1.56
CA LEU A 173 38.89 -3.06 -1.76
C LEU A 173 39.68 -3.22 -0.47
N ASN A 174 39.16 -2.71 0.64
CA ASN A 174 39.85 -2.70 1.94
C ASN A 174 41.30 -2.15 1.86
N LYS A 175 41.52 -1.13 1.01
CA LYS A 175 42.82 -0.50 0.75
C LYS A 175 42.66 1.03 0.70
N ASP A 176 43.69 1.73 1.22
CA ASP A 176 43.78 3.17 1.06
C ASP A 176 44.32 3.49 -0.36
N LEU A 177 43.43 3.98 -1.20
CA LEU A 177 43.71 4.33 -2.60
C LEU A 177 44.04 5.81 -2.78
N LYS A 178 44.30 6.57 -1.71
CA LYS A 178 44.69 7.98 -1.76
C LYS A 178 45.95 8.17 -2.61
N GLY A 179 45.79 8.82 -3.74
CA GLY A 179 46.90 9.17 -4.64
C GLY A 179 46.99 8.31 -5.90
N ILE A 180 46.25 7.23 -6.06
CA ILE A 180 46.31 6.37 -7.25
C ILE A 180 45.10 6.59 -8.15
N TRP A 181 43.93 6.83 -7.56
CA TRP A 181 42.66 7.00 -8.29
C TRP A 181 41.83 8.13 -7.68
N ASN A 182 41.27 8.99 -8.55
CA ASN A 182 40.30 10.00 -8.13
C ASN A 182 38.93 9.30 -7.97
N VAL A 183 38.71 8.67 -6.82
CA VAL A 183 37.52 7.85 -6.53
C VAL A 183 36.38 8.75 -6.02
N GLY A 184 35.95 9.69 -6.89
CA GLY A 184 35.06 10.76 -6.49
C GLY A 184 33.57 10.41 -6.38
N LYS A 185 33.14 9.22 -6.81
CA LYS A 185 31.71 8.85 -6.72
C LYS A 185 31.55 7.59 -5.85
N PRO A 186 30.79 7.70 -4.76
CA PRO A 186 30.43 6.51 -3.99
C PRO A 186 29.53 5.59 -4.85
N LEU A 187 29.77 4.29 -4.75
CA LEU A 187 28.93 3.28 -5.40
C LEU A 187 27.73 2.98 -4.53
N PRO A 188 26.52 2.87 -5.09
CA PRO A 188 25.39 2.36 -4.35
C PRO A 188 25.67 0.94 -3.85
N ARG A 189 25.46 0.70 -2.57
CA ARG A 189 25.78 -0.60 -1.94
C ARG A 189 24.92 -1.75 -2.48
N VAL A 190 23.84 -1.41 -3.16
CA VAL A 190 22.98 -2.36 -3.88
C VAL A 190 23.75 -3.20 -4.90
N TYR A 191 24.82 -2.67 -5.49
CA TYR A 191 25.68 -3.37 -6.47
C TYR A 191 26.77 -4.26 -5.84
N THR A 192 26.69 -4.53 -4.55
CA THR A 192 27.59 -5.45 -3.86
C THR A 192 26.92 -6.83 -3.67
N ILE A 193 27.74 -7.87 -3.44
CA ILE A 193 27.26 -9.22 -3.10
C ILE A 193 26.32 -9.15 -1.87
N GLU A 194 26.66 -8.33 -0.88
CA GLU A 194 25.84 -8.12 0.30
C GLU A 194 24.48 -7.49 -0.06
N GLY A 195 24.48 -6.50 -0.95
CA GLY A 195 23.27 -5.87 -1.46
C GLY A 195 22.37 -6.86 -2.22
N TRP A 196 22.99 -7.71 -3.05
CA TRP A 196 22.28 -8.76 -3.75
C TRP A 196 21.63 -9.78 -2.80
N GLU A 197 22.42 -10.40 -1.91
CA GLU A 197 21.90 -11.48 -1.07
C GLU A 197 20.91 -11.04 -0.02
N LYS A 198 21.12 -9.86 0.59
CA LYS A 198 20.28 -9.39 1.70
C LYS A 198 19.04 -8.63 1.24
N TYR A 199 19.05 -8.03 0.04
CA TYR A 199 17.98 -7.12 -0.36
C TYR A 199 17.39 -7.45 -1.73
N ILE A 200 18.18 -7.60 -2.78
CA ILE A 200 17.67 -7.79 -4.14
C ILE A 200 17.03 -9.17 -4.29
N LYS A 201 17.78 -10.22 -3.96
CA LYS A 201 17.30 -11.60 -4.08
C LYS A 201 16.01 -11.86 -3.28
N PRO A 202 15.89 -11.49 -1.98
CA PRO A 202 14.64 -11.63 -1.25
C PRO A 202 13.49 -10.80 -1.83
N ALA A 203 13.78 -9.58 -2.34
CA ALA A 203 12.75 -8.75 -2.97
C ALA A 203 12.23 -9.36 -4.27
N LEU A 204 13.10 -9.97 -5.09
CA LEU A 204 12.72 -10.71 -6.29
C LEU A 204 11.91 -11.96 -5.96
N GLU A 205 12.30 -12.71 -4.94
CA GLU A 205 11.56 -13.89 -4.47
C GLU A 205 10.18 -13.50 -3.91
N GLN A 206 10.10 -12.39 -3.20
CA GLN A 206 8.83 -11.86 -2.72
C GLN A 206 7.94 -11.40 -3.88
N ALA A 207 8.47 -10.65 -4.85
CA ALA A 207 7.75 -10.24 -6.05
C ALA A 207 7.25 -11.44 -6.85
N ALA A 208 8.05 -12.52 -6.97
CA ALA A 208 7.65 -13.77 -7.63
C ALA A 208 6.53 -14.50 -6.88
N ASN A 209 6.54 -14.48 -5.57
CA ASN A 209 5.48 -15.08 -4.75
C ASN A 209 4.19 -14.24 -4.78
N ASP A 210 4.32 -12.91 -4.73
CA ASP A 210 3.19 -11.99 -4.83
C ASP A 210 2.52 -12.06 -6.22
N SER A 211 3.28 -12.31 -7.29
CA SER A 211 2.74 -12.48 -8.64
C SER A 211 1.96 -13.79 -8.84
N LYS A 212 2.24 -14.81 -8.03
CA LYS A 212 1.47 -16.09 -8.01
C LYS A 212 0.16 -15.97 -7.24
N SER A 213 0.03 -15.00 -6.37
CA SER A 213 -1.22 -14.70 -5.70
C SER A 213 -2.14 -13.96 -6.67
N ASN A 214 -3.38 -14.46 -6.80
CA ASN A 214 -4.42 -13.79 -7.58
C ASN A 214 -4.61 -12.37 -7.01
N ASP A 215 -4.12 -11.34 -7.73
CA ASP A 215 -4.18 -9.96 -7.24
C ASP A 215 -5.62 -9.47 -7.24
N TRP A 216 -6.26 -9.56 -6.09
CA TRP A 216 -7.65 -9.17 -5.89
C TRP A 216 -7.88 -7.67 -6.14
N VAL A 217 -6.86 -6.81 -5.97
CA VAL A 217 -6.94 -5.37 -6.23
C VAL A 217 -7.18 -5.13 -7.72
N LEU A 218 -6.45 -5.82 -8.59
CA LEU A 218 -6.55 -5.70 -10.04
C LEU A 218 -7.58 -6.64 -10.66
N GLY A 219 -8.32 -7.41 -9.83
CA GLY A 219 -9.45 -8.24 -10.28
C GLY A 219 -9.08 -9.52 -11.01
N GLY A 220 -7.87 -10.06 -10.80
CA GLY A 220 -7.44 -11.35 -11.36
C GLY A 220 -7.23 -11.37 -12.89
N ASN A 221 -7.37 -10.24 -13.57
CA ASN A 221 -7.26 -10.13 -15.02
C ASN A 221 -5.81 -10.02 -15.54
N LEU A 222 -4.84 -10.23 -14.65
CA LEU A 222 -3.44 -10.16 -15.04
C LEU A 222 -2.95 -11.51 -15.52
N HIS A 223 -2.59 -11.57 -16.80
CA HIS A 223 -1.60 -12.54 -17.32
C HIS A 223 -0.19 -12.22 -16.76
N GLN A 224 -0.13 -11.68 -15.53
CA GLN A 224 1.07 -11.09 -14.93
C GLN A 224 2.12 -12.12 -14.51
N ALA A 225 1.73 -13.36 -14.23
CA ALA A 225 2.68 -14.38 -13.80
C ALA A 225 3.79 -14.63 -14.84
N SER A 226 3.46 -14.59 -16.14
CA SER A 226 4.43 -14.82 -17.20
C SER A 226 5.38 -13.63 -17.43
N VAL A 227 4.87 -12.41 -17.35
CA VAL A 227 5.68 -11.19 -17.57
C VAL A 227 6.62 -10.98 -16.38
N THR A 228 6.12 -11.13 -15.15
CA THR A 228 6.93 -10.99 -13.95
C THR A 228 8.00 -12.08 -13.84
N GLU A 229 7.69 -13.32 -14.23
CA GLU A 229 8.66 -14.42 -14.23
C GLU A 229 9.75 -14.22 -15.29
N ALA A 230 9.39 -13.76 -16.48
CA ALA A 230 10.36 -13.40 -17.52
C ALA A 230 11.24 -12.21 -17.08
N ALA A 231 10.65 -11.20 -16.44
CA ALA A 231 11.38 -10.07 -15.89
C ALA A 231 12.36 -10.47 -14.78
N ILE A 232 11.94 -11.35 -13.87
CA ILE A 232 12.78 -11.88 -12.79
C ILE A 232 13.94 -12.72 -13.37
N ASN A 233 13.67 -13.56 -14.36
CA ASN A 233 14.71 -14.36 -14.99
C ASN A 233 15.71 -13.47 -15.75
N SER A 234 15.24 -12.46 -16.49
CA SER A 234 16.11 -11.48 -17.16
C SER A 234 16.98 -10.69 -16.16
N LEU A 235 16.47 -10.39 -14.97
CA LEU A 235 17.23 -9.74 -13.92
C LEU A 235 18.27 -10.69 -13.30
N LYS A 236 17.93 -11.96 -13.10
CA LYS A 236 18.91 -12.97 -12.61
C LYS A 236 20.04 -13.23 -13.59
N GLU A 237 19.80 -13.07 -14.89
CA GLU A 237 20.85 -13.22 -15.91
C GLU A 237 21.78 -11.98 -16.01
N ARG A 238 21.35 -10.83 -15.51
CA ARG A 238 22.15 -9.58 -15.50
C ARG A 238 23.09 -9.44 -14.29
N TYR A 239 22.86 -10.23 -13.23
CA TYR A 239 23.64 -10.26 -12.00
C TYR A 239 24.44 -11.57 -11.85
#